data_c8f6893d9d65283e0e7dd40786d1d936
#
_entry.id   c8f6893d9d65283e0e7dd40786d1d936
#
_cell.length_a   1.000
_cell.length_b   1.000
_cell.length_c   1.000
_cell.angle_alpha   90.00
_cell.angle_beta   90.00
_cell.angle_gamma   90.00
#
_symmetry.space_group_name_H-M   'P 1'
#
loop_
_entity.id
_entity.type
_entity.pdbx_description
1 polymer ?
#
loop_
_entity_poly.entity_id
_entity_poly.type
_entity_poly.pdbx_seq_one_letter_code
_entity_poly.pdbx_strand_id
1 'polypeptide(L)'
;MKLIILDFDGTLADTRGLIVKTMQQTLDALGLESRTDEQCAAMIGLPLKQAFTDLLPMDDEMGDRCAETYRRLFNENNAVYTVPAFPNVLETLHQLHEQGYTLTIASSRSHRSLMEFVEDMHLDEVIPYVLGADDVKQAKPHPEPVLKTLETFGYKPEDAWVVGDTWYDIEMGRRAGVRTCGVTYGNGSREELIRAGADVLIDDFGELLNRIKKGNDMPGNTKCQSDDHREEESR
;
A
#
# COMPACT_ATOMS: atom_id res chain seq x y z
N MET A 1 -6.91 2.03 21.64
CA MET A 1 -5.70 2.11 20.78
C MET A 1 -6.11 1.69 19.40
N LYS A 2 -5.51 2.24 18.35
CA LYS A 2 -5.86 1.90 16.96
C LYS A 2 -4.61 1.66 16.16
N LEU A 3 -4.73 0.75 15.19
CA LEU A 3 -3.68 0.38 14.28
C LEU A 3 -3.89 1.06 12.92
N ILE A 4 -2.83 1.61 12.36
CA ILE A 4 -2.82 2.14 11.00
C ILE A 4 -1.72 1.42 10.23
N ILE A 5 -2.11 0.74 9.17
CA ILE A 5 -1.23 0.01 8.27
C ILE A 5 -1.10 0.84 7.00
N LEU A 6 0.10 1.29 6.72
CA LEU A 6 0.40 2.25 5.66
C LEU A 6 1.06 1.54 4.48
N ASP A 7 0.67 1.87 3.27
CA ASP A 7 1.54 1.61 2.14
C ASP A 7 2.68 2.63 2.09
N PHE A 8 3.70 2.40 1.26
CA PHE A 8 4.88 3.24 1.17
C PHE A 8 4.96 4.02 -0.15
N ASP A 9 5.04 3.32 -1.28
CA ASP A 9 5.29 3.90 -2.59
C ASP A 9 4.05 4.59 -3.15
N GLY A 10 4.04 5.92 -3.25
CA GLY A 10 2.85 6.69 -3.66
C GLY A 10 1.93 7.06 -2.51
N THR A 11 2.20 6.57 -1.30
CA THR A 11 1.43 6.88 -0.09
C THR A 11 2.23 7.74 0.89
N LEU A 12 3.38 7.26 1.35
CA LEU A 12 4.27 8.00 2.24
C LEU A 12 5.35 8.76 1.48
N ALA A 13 5.89 8.16 0.42
CA ALA A 13 7.02 8.69 -0.34
C ALA A 13 6.72 8.79 -1.84
N ASP A 14 7.16 9.89 -2.46
CA ASP A 14 7.11 10.10 -3.91
C ASP A 14 8.26 9.37 -4.61
N THR A 15 8.08 8.08 -4.75
CA THR A 15 9.06 7.17 -5.37
C THR A 15 8.83 6.97 -6.87
N ARG A 16 7.73 7.52 -7.43
CA ARG A 16 7.31 7.26 -8.83
C ARG A 16 8.45 7.48 -9.84
N GLY A 17 9.10 8.62 -9.78
CA GLY A 17 10.18 8.97 -10.72
C GLY A 17 11.35 7.99 -10.65
N LEU A 18 11.77 7.60 -9.45
CA LEU A 18 12.84 6.64 -9.21
C LEU A 18 12.48 5.25 -9.73
N ILE A 19 11.28 4.77 -9.44
CA ILE A 19 10.80 3.45 -9.86
C ILE A 19 10.70 3.39 -11.39
N VAL A 20 10.02 4.34 -12.03
CA VAL A 20 9.82 4.39 -13.49
C VAL A 20 11.17 4.41 -14.22
N LYS A 21 12.08 5.30 -13.81
CA LYS A 21 13.42 5.38 -14.37
C LYS A 21 14.16 4.05 -14.26
N THR A 22 14.10 3.41 -13.09
CA THR A 22 14.80 2.14 -12.88
C THR A 22 14.18 1.00 -13.68
N MET A 23 12.85 0.97 -13.85
CA MET A 23 12.19 0.00 -14.74
C MET A 23 12.66 0.16 -16.19
N GLN A 24 12.70 1.37 -16.71
CA GLN A 24 13.16 1.65 -18.07
C GLN A 24 14.63 1.26 -18.26
N GLN A 25 15.49 1.59 -17.32
CA GLN A 25 16.89 1.16 -17.34
C GLN A 25 17.06 -0.36 -17.29
N THR A 26 16.15 -1.05 -16.59
CA THR A 26 16.14 -2.52 -16.54
C THR A 26 15.79 -3.11 -17.90
N LEU A 27 14.75 -2.57 -18.56
CA LEU A 27 14.38 -3.00 -19.91
C LEU A 27 15.53 -2.77 -20.90
N ASP A 28 16.15 -1.61 -20.88
CA ASP A 28 17.31 -1.26 -21.72
C ASP A 28 18.50 -2.20 -21.47
N ALA A 29 18.87 -2.45 -20.23
CA ALA A 29 19.99 -3.29 -19.84
C ALA A 29 19.82 -4.75 -20.30
N LEU A 30 18.58 -5.22 -20.43
CA LEU A 30 18.25 -6.57 -20.87
C LEU A 30 17.87 -6.65 -22.36
N GLY A 31 17.93 -5.52 -23.10
CA GLY A 31 17.59 -5.46 -24.51
C GLY A 31 16.09 -5.73 -24.78
N LEU A 32 15.23 -5.43 -23.82
CA LEU A 32 13.78 -5.60 -23.93
C LEU A 32 13.12 -4.35 -24.54
N GLU A 33 11.89 -4.51 -25.01
CA GLU A 33 11.12 -3.41 -25.59
C GLU A 33 10.85 -2.30 -24.58
N SER A 34 11.12 -1.04 -24.95
CA SER A 34 10.90 0.12 -24.08
C SER A 34 9.40 0.30 -23.77
N ARG A 35 9.11 0.85 -22.62
CA ARG A 35 7.77 1.22 -22.17
C ARG A 35 7.71 2.69 -21.77
N THR A 36 6.53 3.30 -21.92
CA THR A 36 6.34 4.69 -21.51
C THR A 36 6.33 4.83 -19.99
N ASP A 37 6.49 6.05 -19.49
CA ASP A 37 6.45 6.37 -18.07
C ASP A 37 5.12 5.91 -17.45
N GLU A 38 4.01 6.12 -18.16
CA GLU A 38 2.67 5.74 -17.70
C GLU A 38 2.52 4.22 -17.60
N GLN A 39 3.07 3.49 -18.59
CA GLN A 39 3.02 2.03 -18.59
C GLN A 39 3.83 1.44 -17.42
N CYS A 40 5.02 1.98 -17.18
CA CYS A 40 5.84 1.58 -16.04
C CYS A 40 5.18 1.96 -14.71
N ALA A 41 4.64 3.17 -14.62
CA ALA A 41 3.99 3.66 -13.39
C ALA A 41 2.73 2.84 -13.03
N ALA A 42 1.99 2.35 -14.01
CA ALA A 42 0.82 1.49 -13.78
C ALA A 42 1.17 0.15 -13.11
N MET A 43 2.45 -0.23 -13.08
CA MET A 43 2.94 -1.45 -12.43
C MET A 43 3.35 -1.21 -10.95
N ILE A 44 3.36 0.02 -10.49
CA ILE A 44 3.70 0.36 -9.09
C ILE A 44 2.62 -0.22 -8.17
N GLY A 45 3.05 -0.85 -7.08
CA GLY A 45 2.16 -1.55 -6.14
C GLY A 45 2.14 -3.07 -6.32
N LEU A 46 2.59 -3.59 -7.48
CA LEU A 46 2.75 -5.02 -7.71
C LEU A 46 4.08 -5.56 -7.14
N PRO A 47 4.14 -6.86 -6.80
CA PRO A 47 5.41 -7.55 -6.59
C PRO A 47 6.31 -7.41 -7.81
N LEU A 48 7.60 -7.16 -7.59
CA LEU A 48 8.53 -6.72 -8.63
C LEU A 48 8.59 -7.64 -9.87
N LYS A 49 8.66 -8.96 -9.68
CA LYS A 49 8.65 -9.92 -10.81
C LYS A 49 7.34 -9.82 -11.59
N GLN A 50 6.21 -9.77 -10.89
CA GLN A 50 4.89 -9.64 -11.50
C GLN A 50 4.78 -8.32 -12.28
N ALA A 51 5.30 -7.22 -11.74
CA ALA A 51 5.31 -5.94 -12.44
C ALA A 51 5.96 -6.03 -13.84
N PHE A 52 7.05 -6.78 -13.97
CA PHE A 52 7.69 -6.98 -15.27
C PHE A 52 6.95 -7.96 -16.18
N THR A 53 6.42 -9.05 -15.64
CA THR A 53 5.66 -10.04 -16.44
C THR A 53 4.31 -9.50 -16.92
N ASP A 54 3.71 -8.56 -16.19
CA ASP A 54 2.49 -7.87 -16.59
C ASP A 54 2.79 -6.71 -17.57
N LEU A 55 3.97 -6.09 -17.44
CA LEU A 55 4.40 -5.00 -18.32
C LEU A 55 4.75 -5.49 -19.74
N LEU A 56 5.34 -6.67 -19.86
CA LEU A 56 5.79 -7.28 -21.10
C LEU A 56 5.57 -8.80 -21.10
N PRO A 57 5.12 -9.38 -22.23
CA PRO A 57 5.12 -10.84 -22.37
C PRO A 57 6.56 -11.39 -22.23
N MET A 58 6.79 -12.21 -21.22
CA MET A 58 8.06 -12.88 -20.98
C MET A 58 7.85 -14.17 -20.20
N ASP A 59 8.84 -15.06 -20.24
CA ASP A 59 8.83 -16.26 -19.40
C ASP A 59 9.26 -15.95 -17.95
N ASP A 60 9.13 -16.95 -17.11
CA ASP A 60 9.41 -16.84 -15.68
C ASP A 60 10.89 -16.53 -15.38
N GLU A 61 11.81 -17.08 -16.20
CA GLU A 61 13.25 -16.86 -16.06
C GLU A 61 13.62 -15.40 -16.40
N MET A 62 13.04 -14.84 -17.46
CA MET A 62 13.26 -13.43 -17.81
C MET A 62 12.66 -12.50 -16.75
N GLY A 63 11.49 -12.85 -16.18
CA GLY A 63 10.91 -12.11 -15.06
C GLY A 63 11.84 -12.04 -13.84
N ASP A 64 12.50 -13.15 -13.51
CA ASP A 64 13.50 -13.19 -12.43
C ASP A 64 14.74 -12.33 -12.76
N ARG A 65 15.22 -12.40 -13.99
CA ARG A 65 16.34 -11.57 -14.47
C ARG A 65 16.01 -10.08 -14.42
N CYS A 66 14.77 -9.70 -14.80
CA CYS A 66 14.29 -8.33 -14.67
C CYS A 66 14.32 -7.88 -13.21
N ALA A 67 13.76 -8.70 -12.30
CA ALA A 67 13.72 -8.38 -10.88
C ALA A 67 15.12 -8.23 -10.26
N GLU A 68 16.08 -9.09 -10.63
CA GLU A 68 17.45 -9.01 -10.16
C GLU A 68 18.17 -7.76 -10.70
N THR A 69 18.04 -7.50 -12.00
CA THR A 69 18.64 -6.33 -12.65
C THR A 69 18.08 -5.03 -12.07
N TYR A 70 16.75 -4.99 -11.85
CA TYR A 70 16.09 -3.84 -11.22
C TYR A 70 16.65 -3.57 -9.82
N ARG A 71 16.75 -4.60 -8.95
CA ARG A 71 17.27 -4.41 -7.59
C ARG A 71 18.66 -3.80 -7.58
N ARG A 72 19.54 -4.27 -8.47
CA ARG A 72 20.90 -3.70 -8.61
C ARG A 72 20.83 -2.23 -9.06
N LEU A 73 20.12 -1.93 -10.14
CA LEU A 73 19.98 -0.58 -10.66
C LEU A 73 19.25 0.37 -9.68
N PHE A 74 18.27 -0.16 -8.95
CA PHE A 74 17.55 0.61 -7.93
C PHE A 74 18.51 1.06 -6.81
N ASN A 75 19.37 0.19 -6.32
CA ASN A 75 20.36 0.54 -5.30
C ASN A 75 21.33 1.61 -5.81
N GLU A 76 21.80 1.49 -7.07
CA GLU A 76 22.66 2.48 -7.71
C GLU A 76 21.96 3.84 -7.84
N ASN A 77 20.71 3.86 -8.27
CA ASN A 77 19.92 5.07 -8.42
C ASN A 77 19.57 5.69 -7.06
N ASN A 78 19.15 4.89 -6.08
CA ASN A 78 18.77 5.36 -4.75
C ASN A 78 19.92 6.04 -4.00
N ALA A 79 21.17 5.61 -4.25
CA ALA A 79 22.36 6.21 -3.67
C ALA A 79 22.57 7.68 -4.09
N VAL A 80 21.97 8.13 -5.20
CA VAL A 80 22.12 9.47 -5.75
C VAL A 80 20.82 10.27 -5.82
N TYR A 81 19.69 9.65 -5.52
CA TYR A 81 18.36 10.27 -5.49
C TYR A 81 17.84 10.41 -4.07
N THR A 82 17.46 11.61 -3.69
CA THR A 82 16.68 11.79 -2.46
C THR A 82 15.20 11.60 -2.79
N VAL A 83 14.58 10.61 -2.18
CA VAL A 83 13.13 10.38 -2.29
C VAL A 83 12.43 11.23 -1.24
N PRO A 84 11.59 12.22 -1.62
CA PRO A 84 10.88 13.02 -0.65
C PRO A 84 9.66 12.27 -0.09
N ALA A 85 9.34 12.51 1.18
CA ALA A 85 8.00 12.24 1.68
C ALA A 85 6.99 13.18 1.02
N PHE A 86 5.74 12.71 0.83
CA PHE A 86 4.67 13.61 0.39
C PHE A 86 4.39 14.70 1.43
N PRO A 87 3.78 15.83 1.02
CA PRO A 87 3.42 16.90 1.95
C PRO A 87 2.64 16.39 3.16
N ASN A 88 2.91 16.94 4.33
CA ASN A 88 2.26 16.65 5.62
C ASN A 88 2.41 15.20 6.14
N VAL A 89 3.11 14.30 5.44
CA VAL A 89 3.27 12.90 5.86
C VAL A 89 4.02 12.81 7.17
N LEU A 90 5.26 13.31 7.24
CA LEU A 90 6.10 13.17 8.44
C LEU A 90 5.44 13.78 9.67
N GLU A 91 4.91 15.00 9.54
CA GLU A 91 4.21 15.68 10.63
C GLU A 91 3.00 14.89 11.12
N THR A 92 2.18 14.37 10.20
CA THR A 92 0.98 13.60 10.53
C THR A 92 1.32 12.29 11.22
N LEU A 93 2.36 11.58 10.76
CA LEU A 93 2.83 10.33 11.39
C LEU A 93 3.27 10.57 12.84
N HIS A 94 4.07 11.62 13.09
CA HIS A 94 4.46 11.99 14.46
C HIS A 94 3.25 12.32 15.33
N GLN A 95 2.31 13.12 14.83
CA GLN A 95 1.09 13.46 15.56
C GLN A 95 0.21 12.23 15.87
N LEU A 96 0.10 11.28 14.95
CA LEU A 96 -0.61 10.02 15.17
C LEU A 96 0.10 9.18 16.25
N HIS A 97 1.41 9.07 16.17
CA HIS A 97 2.22 8.35 17.16
C HIS A 97 2.07 8.96 18.56
N GLU A 98 2.18 10.29 18.70
CA GLU A 98 1.97 11.01 19.97
C GLU A 98 0.55 10.82 20.53
N GLN A 99 -0.46 10.63 19.67
CA GLN A 99 -1.83 10.31 20.08
C GLN A 99 -2.05 8.83 20.42
N GLY A 100 -0.99 8.01 20.40
CA GLY A 100 -1.01 6.61 20.80
C GLY A 100 -1.53 5.65 19.73
N TYR A 101 -1.52 6.03 18.46
CA TYR A 101 -1.75 5.08 17.36
C TYR A 101 -0.52 4.21 17.14
N THR A 102 -0.75 2.93 16.86
CA THR A 102 0.31 2.03 16.37
C THR A 102 0.39 2.18 14.85
N LEU A 103 1.56 2.56 14.35
CA LEU A 103 1.80 2.77 12.91
C LEU A 103 2.69 1.65 12.39
N THR A 104 2.32 1.07 11.25
CA THR A 104 3.07 0.00 10.60
C THR A 104 3.07 0.19 9.09
N ILE A 105 4.01 -0.44 8.39
CA ILE A 105 4.04 -0.45 6.92
C ILE A 105 3.73 -1.85 6.41
N ALA A 106 2.95 -1.92 5.32
CA ALA A 106 2.79 -3.09 4.48
C ALA A 106 2.95 -2.67 3.01
N SER A 107 4.00 -3.12 2.34
CA SER A 107 4.34 -2.70 0.98
C SER A 107 4.74 -3.87 0.09
N SER A 108 4.66 -3.68 -1.24
CA SER A 108 5.18 -4.62 -2.24
C SER A 108 6.70 -4.53 -2.45
N ARG A 109 7.35 -3.61 -1.76
CA ARG A 109 8.81 -3.44 -1.70
C ARG A 109 9.44 -4.53 -0.83
N SER A 110 10.73 -4.84 -1.00
CA SER A 110 11.44 -5.74 -0.08
C SER A 110 11.60 -5.10 1.31
N HIS A 111 11.60 -5.93 2.34
CA HIS A 111 11.79 -5.51 3.73
C HIS A 111 13.01 -4.62 3.90
N ARG A 112 14.16 -5.08 3.38
CA ARG A 112 15.42 -4.33 3.46
C ARG A 112 15.31 -2.92 2.89
N SER A 113 14.72 -2.80 1.69
CA SER A 113 14.56 -1.48 1.05
C SER A 113 13.62 -0.55 1.81
N LEU A 114 12.58 -1.10 2.47
CA LEU A 114 11.70 -0.31 3.34
C LEU A 114 12.43 0.20 4.58
N MET A 115 13.24 -0.65 5.22
CA MET A 115 13.99 -0.26 6.41
C MET A 115 14.99 0.85 6.10
N GLU A 116 15.70 0.78 4.96
CA GLU A 116 16.59 1.85 4.51
C GLU A 116 15.85 3.20 4.40
N PHE A 117 14.63 3.23 3.85
CA PHE A 117 13.83 4.46 3.78
C PHE A 117 13.27 4.91 5.13
N VAL A 118 12.85 3.98 5.99
CA VAL A 118 12.36 4.30 7.34
C VAL A 118 13.47 4.96 8.16
N GLU A 119 14.70 4.44 8.07
CA GLU A 119 15.89 5.02 8.71
C GLU A 119 16.25 6.39 8.13
N ASP A 120 16.30 6.51 6.79
CA ASP A 120 16.61 7.78 6.11
C ASP A 120 15.59 8.89 6.43
N MET A 121 14.34 8.54 6.65
CA MET A 121 13.26 9.47 7.03
C MET A 121 13.14 9.67 8.56
N HIS A 122 13.99 9.03 9.37
CA HIS A 122 13.96 9.08 10.84
C HIS A 122 12.60 8.64 11.42
N LEU A 123 12.00 7.58 10.86
CA LEU A 123 10.70 7.04 11.26
C LEU A 123 10.81 5.74 12.07
N ASP A 124 11.99 5.25 12.39
CA ASP A 124 12.27 4.01 13.11
C ASP A 124 11.60 3.94 14.50
N GLU A 125 11.54 5.08 15.22
CA GLU A 125 10.82 5.17 16.49
C GLU A 125 9.29 5.29 16.32
N VAL A 126 8.82 5.76 15.15
CA VAL A 126 7.40 6.03 14.86
C VAL A 126 6.73 4.82 14.23
N ILE A 127 7.46 4.08 13.42
CA ILE A 127 7.00 2.89 12.67
C ILE A 127 7.81 1.66 13.10
N PRO A 128 7.43 1.00 14.18
CA PRO A 128 8.22 -0.09 14.75
C PRO A 128 8.09 -1.42 14.01
N TYR A 129 7.21 -1.51 13.01
CA TYR A 129 6.94 -2.75 12.31
C TYR A 129 6.69 -2.53 10.82
N VAL A 130 7.43 -3.27 10.01
CA VAL A 130 7.40 -3.17 8.55
C VAL A 130 7.23 -4.56 7.96
N LEU A 131 6.35 -4.70 6.99
CA LEU A 131 6.19 -5.89 6.16
C LEU A 131 6.46 -5.54 4.70
N GLY A 132 7.48 -6.16 4.15
CA GLY A 132 7.79 -6.16 2.72
C GLY A 132 7.17 -7.36 1.99
N ALA A 133 7.34 -7.41 0.69
CA ALA A 133 6.88 -8.53 -0.14
C ALA A 133 7.54 -9.86 0.24
N ASP A 134 8.74 -9.84 0.77
CA ASP A 134 9.53 -10.99 1.22
C ASP A 134 9.16 -11.47 2.65
N ASP A 135 8.34 -10.73 3.38
CA ASP A 135 7.85 -11.11 4.70
C ASP A 135 6.54 -11.92 4.67
N VAL A 136 5.90 -12.04 3.52
CA VAL A 136 4.60 -12.67 3.34
C VAL A 136 4.64 -13.70 2.21
N LYS A 137 3.75 -14.68 2.27
CA LYS A 137 3.60 -15.68 1.20
C LYS A 137 2.75 -15.15 0.05
N GLN A 138 1.78 -14.32 0.37
CA GLN A 138 0.85 -13.74 -0.57
C GLN A 138 0.82 -12.22 -0.40
N ALA A 139 1.34 -11.53 -1.43
CA ALA A 139 1.38 -10.07 -1.45
C ALA A 139 0.00 -9.44 -1.73
N LYS A 140 -0.09 -8.11 -1.64
CA LYS A 140 -1.26 -7.31 -2.06
C LYS A 140 -1.77 -7.77 -3.44
N PRO A 141 -3.06 -7.91 -3.64
CA PRO A 141 -4.20 -7.53 -2.81
C PRO A 141 -4.66 -8.64 -1.84
N HIS A 142 -3.82 -9.65 -1.55
CA HIS A 142 -4.13 -10.66 -0.55
C HIS A 142 -4.11 -10.04 0.85
N PRO A 143 -5.02 -10.42 1.79
CA PRO A 143 -5.11 -9.82 3.12
C PRO A 143 -3.99 -10.24 4.08
N GLU A 144 -3.09 -11.15 3.70
CA GLU A 144 -2.07 -11.71 4.58
C GLU A 144 -1.23 -10.66 5.31
N PRO A 145 -0.73 -9.57 4.66
CA PRO A 145 0.05 -8.55 5.37
C PRO A 145 -0.74 -7.90 6.51
N VAL A 146 -2.03 -7.60 6.28
CA VAL A 146 -2.91 -7.01 7.29
C VAL A 146 -3.19 -7.99 8.41
N LEU A 147 -3.56 -9.24 8.08
CA LEU A 147 -3.88 -10.27 9.07
C LEU A 147 -2.69 -10.57 9.98
N LYS A 148 -1.49 -10.65 9.40
CA LYS A 148 -0.23 -10.86 10.14
C LYS A 148 0.05 -9.69 11.09
N THR A 149 -0.19 -8.46 10.65
CA THR A 149 -0.02 -7.27 11.50
C THR A 149 -1.03 -7.25 12.64
N LEU A 150 -2.31 -7.55 12.36
CA LEU A 150 -3.35 -7.66 13.38
C LEU A 150 -2.99 -8.70 14.45
N GLU A 151 -2.53 -9.88 14.03
CA GLU A 151 -2.10 -10.96 14.93
C GLU A 151 -0.91 -10.53 15.80
N THR A 152 0.10 -9.91 15.18
CA THR A 152 1.33 -9.47 15.85
C THR A 152 1.05 -8.51 17.00
N PHE A 153 0.11 -7.57 16.81
CA PHE A 153 -0.21 -6.55 17.80
C PHE A 153 -1.47 -6.84 18.63
N GLY A 154 -2.19 -7.91 18.32
CA GLY A 154 -3.41 -8.30 19.02
C GLY A 154 -4.60 -7.35 18.77
N TYR A 155 -4.62 -6.65 17.64
CA TYR A 155 -5.75 -5.80 17.27
C TYR A 155 -6.83 -6.58 16.56
N LYS A 156 -8.08 -6.10 16.71
CA LYS A 156 -9.21 -6.59 15.93
C LYS A 156 -9.35 -5.79 14.63
N PRO A 157 -9.96 -6.37 13.59
CA PRO A 157 -10.16 -5.66 12.32
C PRO A 157 -10.88 -4.30 12.46
N GLU A 158 -11.87 -4.20 13.35
CA GLU A 158 -12.62 -2.96 13.61
C GLU A 158 -11.77 -1.82 14.20
N ASP A 159 -10.61 -2.14 14.77
CA ASP A 159 -9.66 -1.19 15.36
C ASP A 159 -8.54 -0.76 14.40
N ALA A 160 -8.57 -1.26 13.17
CA ALA A 160 -7.48 -1.04 12.21
C ALA A 160 -7.93 -0.32 10.94
N TRP A 161 -6.97 0.41 10.36
CA TRP A 161 -7.08 1.06 9.07
C TRP A 161 -5.95 0.61 8.16
N VAL A 162 -6.24 0.48 6.86
CA VAL A 162 -5.25 0.45 5.78
C VAL A 162 -5.32 1.78 5.05
N VAL A 163 -4.16 2.38 4.79
CA VAL A 163 -4.02 3.62 4.01
C VAL A 163 -3.10 3.32 2.83
N GLY A 164 -3.55 3.61 1.62
CA GLY A 164 -2.79 3.36 0.41
C GLY A 164 -3.32 4.14 -0.79
N ASP A 165 -2.54 4.19 -1.85
CA ASP A 165 -2.83 4.97 -3.06
C ASP A 165 -3.35 4.13 -4.22
N THR A 166 -3.32 2.79 -4.12
CA THR A 166 -3.76 1.89 -5.18
C THR A 166 -4.96 1.02 -4.78
N TRP A 167 -5.64 0.46 -5.78
CA TRP A 167 -6.72 -0.48 -5.55
C TRP A 167 -6.24 -1.76 -4.82
N TYR A 168 -4.95 -2.13 -4.94
CA TYR A 168 -4.35 -3.27 -4.24
C TYR A 168 -4.41 -3.09 -2.71
N ASP A 169 -4.17 -1.88 -2.22
CA ASP A 169 -4.22 -1.53 -0.80
C ASP A 169 -5.65 -1.61 -0.26
N ILE A 170 -6.57 -1.01 -1.01
CA ILE A 170 -7.98 -0.98 -0.64
C ILE A 170 -8.55 -2.38 -0.59
N GLU A 171 -8.29 -3.20 -1.61
CA GLU A 171 -8.77 -4.58 -1.66
C GLU A 171 -8.14 -5.45 -0.56
N MET A 172 -6.83 -5.28 -0.28
CA MET A 172 -6.15 -5.95 0.83
C MET A 172 -6.82 -5.64 2.17
N GLY A 173 -7.09 -4.36 2.44
CA GLY A 173 -7.76 -3.93 3.67
C GLY A 173 -9.19 -4.47 3.78
N ARG A 174 -9.97 -4.37 2.71
CA ARG A 174 -11.35 -4.87 2.67
C ARG A 174 -11.44 -6.38 2.90
N ARG A 175 -10.56 -7.15 2.27
CA ARG A 175 -10.49 -8.61 2.47
C ARG A 175 -10.11 -9.00 3.88
N ALA A 176 -9.33 -8.17 4.56
CA ALA A 176 -8.98 -8.36 5.96
C ALA A 176 -10.09 -7.88 6.93
N GLY A 177 -11.13 -7.21 6.44
CA GLY A 177 -12.23 -6.68 7.22
C GLY A 177 -11.89 -5.41 8.01
N VAL A 178 -10.81 -4.71 7.65
CA VAL A 178 -10.41 -3.44 8.23
C VAL A 178 -10.97 -2.26 7.42
N ARG A 179 -10.97 -1.07 7.99
CA ARG A 179 -11.32 0.16 7.28
C ARG A 179 -10.22 0.56 6.30
N THR A 180 -10.61 1.27 5.25
CA THR A 180 -9.69 1.66 4.19
C THR A 180 -9.75 3.15 3.90
N CYS A 181 -8.59 3.75 3.70
CA CYS A 181 -8.43 5.14 3.29
C CYS A 181 -7.56 5.19 2.02
N GLY A 182 -8.13 5.68 0.94
CA GLY A 182 -7.39 5.92 -0.30
C GLY A 182 -6.80 7.33 -0.32
N VAL A 183 -5.51 7.47 -0.66
CA VAL A 183 -4.88 8.75 -0.95
C VAL A 183 -4.87 9.00 -2.45
N THR A 184 -5.28 10.19 -2.90
CA THR A 184 -5.53 10.47 -4.32
C THR A 184 -4.37 11.14 -5.03
N TYR A 185 -3.31 11.44 -4.32
CA TYR A 185 -2.10 12.10 -4.84
C TYR A 185 -1.01 11.11 -5.30
N GLY A 186 -1.22 9.79 -5.09
CA GLY A 186 -0.28 8.74 -5.42
C GLY A 186 -0.36 8.26 -6.88
N ASN A 187 -0.11 6.97 -7.09
CA ASN A 187 -0.04 6.35 -8.43
C ASN A 187 -1.42 5.93 -8.96
N GLY A 188 -2.35 5.52 -8.08
CA GLY A 188 -3.70 5.12 -8.45
C GLY A 188 -4.62 6.31 -8.71
N SER A 189 -5.65 6.11 -9.52
CA SER A 189 -6.66 7.13 -9.77
C SER A 189 -7.75 7.14 -8.70
N ARG A 190 -8.37 8.31 -8.48
CA ARG A 190 -9.53 8.46 -7.58
C ARG A 190 -10.65 7.49 -7.94
N GLU A 191 -10.90 7.30 -9.25
CA GLU A 191 -11.93 6.41 -9.77
C GLU A 191 -11.65 4.93 -9.47
N GLU A 192 -10.38 4.52 -9.49
CA GLU A 192 -9.97 3.16 -9.11
C GLU A 192 -10.16 2.92 -7.62
N LEU A 193 -9.78 3.88 -6.78
CA LEU A 193 -9.97 3.80 -5.33
C LEU A 193 -11.46 3.72 -4.96
N ILE A 194 -12.32 4.49 -5.63
CA ILE A 194 -13.78 4.42 -5.46
C ILE A 194 -14.31 3.04 -5.89
N ARG A 195 -13.90 2.54 -7.06
CA ARG A 195 -14.32 1.22 -7.56
C ARG A 195 -13.83 0.08 -6.66
N ALA A 196 -12.66 0.21 -6.10
CA ALA A 196 -12.13 -0.73 -5.11
C ALA A 196 -12.91 -0.68 -3.77
N GLY A 197 -13.72 0.36 -3.56
CA GLY A 197 -14.58 0.53 -2.39
C GLY A 197 -13.85 1.07 -1.17
N ALA A 198 -12.96 2.05 -1.35
CA ALA A 198 -12.36 2.77 -0.25
C ALA A 198 -13.44 3.43 0.63
N ASP A 199 -13.36 3.24 1.95
CA ASP A 199 -14.33 3.83 2.89
C ASP A 199 -14.18 5.36 2.96
N VAL A 200 -12.96 5.86 2.78
CA VAL A 200 -12.63 7.29 2.81
C VAL A 200 -11.59 7.59 1.73
N LEU A 201 -11.68 8.78 1.15
CA LEU A 201 -10.63 9.36 0.29
C LEU A 201 -10.11 10.65 0.91
N ILE A 202 -8.80 10.87 0.79
CA ILE A 202 -8.12 12.10 1.18
C ILE A 202 -7.23 12.59 0.04
N ASP A 203 -7.16 13.90 -0.11
CA ASP A 203 -6.32 14.56 -1.13
C ASP A 203 -5.00 15.08 -0.54
N ASP A 204 -4.89 15.09 0.78
CA ASP A 204 -3.72 15.46 1.57
C ASP A 204 -3.60 14.53 2.78
N PHE A 205 -2.38 14.08 3.07
CA PHE A 205 -2.16 13.12 4.17
C PHE A 205 -2.54 13.68 5.54
N GLY A 206 -2.45 14.99 5.73
CA GLY A 206 -2.88 15.66 6.97
C GLY A 206 -4.37 15.52 7.28
N GLU A 207 -5.21 15.22 6.28
CA GLU A 207 -6.63 14.95 6.51
C GLU A 207 -6.88 13.66 7.29
N LEU A 208 -5.92 12.71 7.27
CA LEU A 208 -6.04 11.40 7.90
C LEU A 208 -6.40 11.51 9.39
N LEU A 209 -5.78 12.46 10.12
CA LEU A 209 -6.07 12.72 11.52
C LEU A 209 -7.56 12.96 11.80
N ASN A 210 -8.21 13.74 10.93
CA ASN A 210 -9.61 14.09 11.09
C ASN A 210 -10.54 12.95 10.66
N ARG A 211 -10.15 12.18 9.65
CA ARG A 211 -10.96 11.07 9.12
C ARG A 211 -11.00 9.89 10.09
N ILE A 212 -9.87 9.55 10.69
CA ILE A 212 -9.78 8.47 11.67
C ILE A 212 -10.57 8.83 12.95
N LYS A 213 -10.53 10.08 13.41
CA LYS A 213 -11.32 10.54 14.58
C LYS A 213 -12.81 10.44 14.32
N LYS A 214 -13.30 10.95 13.19
CA LYS A 214 -14.73 10.88 12.82
C LYS A 214 -15.24 9.44 12.61
N GLY A 215 -14.40 8.56 12.07
CA GLY A 215 -14.73 7.15 11.91
C GLY A 215 -14.93 6.41 13.24
N ASN A 216 -14.47 6.99 14.36
CA ASN A 216 -14.65 6.45 15.71
C ASN A 216 -16.02 6.76 16.31
N ASP A 217 -16.67 7.81 15.82
CA ASP A 217 -17.95 8.30 16.38
C ASP A 217 -19.18 7.70 15.65
N MET A 218 -18.99 6.92 14.59
CA MET A 218 -20.09 6.23 13.90
C MET A 218 -20.42 4.94 14.64
N PRO A 219 -21.68 4.76 15.13
CA PRO A 219 -22.12 3.49 15.70
C PRO A 219 -22.03 2.39 14.63
N GLY A 220 -21.51 1.23 15.03
CA GLY A 220 -21.26 0.09 14.15
C GLY A 220 -22.42 -0.20 13.21
N ASN A 221 -22.12 -0.37 11.94
CA ASN A 221 -23.07 -0.65 10.88
C ASN A 221 -23.79 -1.98 11.20
N THR A 222 -25.01 -1.86 11.74
CA THR A 222 -25.89 -3.00 12.01
C THR A 222 -26.19 -3.66 10.66
N LYS A 223 -25.74 -4.91 10.50
CA LYS A 223 -26.06 -5.76 9.35
C LYS A 223 -27.54 -5.65 9.06
N CYS A 224 -27.88 -5.27 7.84
CA CYS A 224 -29.24 -5.37 7.31
C CYS A 224 -29.68 -6.83 7.45
N GLN A 225 -30.60 -7.09 8.37
CA GLN A 225 -31.29 -8.36 8.45
C GLN A 225 -32.17 -8.47 7.20
N SER A 226 -31.91 -9.45 6.38
CA SER A 226 -32.80 -9.87 5.30
C SER A 226 -34.09 -10.38 5.95
N ASP A 227 -35.18 -9.63 5.80
CA ASP A 227 -36.53 -10.08 6.09
C ASP A 227 -36.88 -11.23 5.14
N ASP A 228 -36.84 -12.42 5.69
CA ASP A 228 -37.32 -13.66 5.06
C ASP A 228 -38.86 -13.70 5.23
N HIS A 229 -39.59 -13.05 4.31
CA HIS A 229 -41.03 -13.22 4.19
C HIS A 229 -41.34 -14.58 3.56
N ARG A 230 -41.54 -15.58 4.39
CA ARG A 230 -42.27 -16.79 4.00
C ARG A 230 -43.72 -16.42 3.86
N GLU A 231 -44.22 -16.36 2.66
CA GLU A 231 -45.65 -16.46 2.38
C GLU A 231 -46.09 -17.92 2.57
N GLU A 232 -46.89 -18.15 3.60
CA GLU A 232 -47.70 -19.35 3.75
C GLU A 232 -48.89 -19.23 2.80
N GLU A 233 -48.92 -19.96 1.71
CA GLU A 233 -50.16 -20.25 0.98
C GLU A 233 -50.78 -21.52 1.56
N SER A 234 -51.91 -21.30 2.28
CA SER A 234 -52.87 -22.32 2.61
C SER A 234 -53.97 -22.35 1.56
N ARG A 235 -54.12 -23.49 0.92
CA ARG A 235 -55.25 -24.15 0.27
C ARG A 235 -55.08 -24.47 -1.18
#